data_d93253c30688aad11bac750f03a4c9e2
#
_entry.id   d93253c30688aad11bac750f03a4c9e2
#
_cell.length_a   1.000
_cell.length_b   1.000
_cell.length_c   1.000
_cell.angle_alpha   90.00
_cell.angle_beta   90.00
_cell.angle_gamma   90.00
#
_symmetry.space_group_name_H-M   'P 1'
#
loop_
_entity.id
_entity.type
_entity.pdbx_description
1 polymer ?
#
loop_
_entity_poly.entity_id
_entity_poly.type
_entity_poly.pdbx_seq_one_letter_code
_entity_poly.pdbx_strand_id
1 'polypeptide(L)'
;MGPIVSLQDISLRYHSISGETPAVSHLDLTVDPGEFISIVGPSGCGKSTILSILAGQLIPSEGKLEVNGNIGYMLQKDHLLHWRNIRNNALLGLEIQKKLTPENTDYVESLLDQYGLGDFKEHFPWQLSGGMRQRVALIRTLAVRPDILLLDEPFSALDYQTRLTVSDEIGSILRQEKKTAILVTHDISEAISLADKVIVLTKRPATVKTIFPIQLSIGNHTPMQAREAPEFKDYFNAIWKELDVHV
;
A
#
# COMPACT_ATOMS: atom_id res chain seq x y z
N MET A 1 21.25 11.17 2.61
CA MET A 1 19.90 11.50 3.11
C MET A 1 19.51 10.41 4.09
N GLY A 2 18.83 10.74 5.20
CA GLY A 2 18.31 9.72 6.12
C GLY A 2 17.06 9.02 5.58
N PRO A 3 16.55 7.99 6.28
CA PRO A 3 15.34 7.29 5.89
C PRO A 3 14.14 8.25 5.86
N ILE A 4 13.20 7.99 4.95
CA ILE A 4 11.95 8.77 4.86
C ILE A 4 10.94 8.32 5.94
N VAL A 5 11.04 7.05 6.36
CA VAL A 5 10.28 6.47 7.47
C VAL A 5 11.23 5.75 8.41
N SER A 6 11.10 6.00 9.72
CA SER A 6 11.84 5.30 10.77
C SER A 6 10.91 4.98 11.93
N LEU A 7 10.77 3.70 12.21
CA LEU A 7 10.14 3.17 13.42
C LEU A 7 11.25 2.60 14.31
N GLN A 8 11.33 3.07 15.55
CA GLN A 8 12.34 2.64 16.50
C GLN A 8 11.64 2.16 17.77
N ASP A 9 11.73 0.87 18.04
CA ASP A 9 11.17 0.20 19.21
C ASP A 9 9.66 0.47 19.39
N ILE A 10 8.92 0.48 18.29
CA ILE A 10 7.49 0.80 18.29
C ILE A 10 6.68 -0.31 18.93
N SER A 11 5.92 0.05 19.96
CA SER A 11 4.93 -0.83 20.60
C SER A 11 3.57 -0.14 20.64
N LEU A 12 2.49 -0.92 20.44
CA LEU A 12 1.12 -0.43 20.55
C LEU A 12 0.22 -1.48 21.22
N ARG A 13 -0.52 -1.03 22.24
CA ARG A 13 -1.54 -1.82 22.94
C ARG A 13 -2.90 -1.16 22.77
N TYR A 14 -3.89 -1.95 22.43
CA TYR A 14 -5.28 -1.50 22.46
C TYR A 14 -5.84 -1.70 23.87
N HIS A 15 -6.49 -0.68 24.39
CA HIS A 15 -7.18 -0.73 25.68
C HIS A 15 -8.68 -0.96 25.43
N SER A 16 -9.22 -1.95 26.14
CA SER A 16 -10.66 -2.24 26.13
C SER A 16 -11.15 -2.49 27.56
N ILE A 17 -12.46 -2.54 27.75
CA ILE A 17 -13.06 -2.86 29.05
C ILE A 17 -12.59 -4.23 29.56
N SER A 18 -12.28 -5.15 28.66
CA SER A 18 -11.81 -6.51 28.99
C SER A 18 -10.29 -6.63 29.21
N GLY A 19 -9.54 -5.53 29.10
CA GLY A 19 -8.09 -5.50 29.31
C GLY A 19 -7.30 -4.94 28.13
N GLU A 20 -5.98 -5.07 28.21
CA GLU A 20 -5.04 -4.64 27.18
C GLU A 20 -4.76 -5.75 26.19
N THR A 21 -4.65 -5.36 24.93
CA THR A 21 -4.30 -6.28 23.86
C THR A 21 -3.10 -5.73 23.08
N PRO A 22 -1.91 -6.30 23.22
CA PRO A 22 -0.74 -5.89 22.45
C PRO A 22 -0.96 -6.23 20.98
N ALA A 23 -0.82 -5.24 20.11
CA ALA A 23 -0.96 -5.40 18.65
C ALA A 23 0.38 -5.38 17.94
N VAL A 24 1.29 -4.50 18.37
CA VAL A 24 2.67 -4.37 17.88
C VAL A 24 3.60 -4.33 19.09
N SER A 25 4.77 -4.96 18.99
CA SER A 25 5.75 -5.02 20.07
C SER A 25 7.17 -4.93 19.53
N HIS A 26 7.93 -3.95 20.03
CA HIS A 26 9.35 -3.75 19.72
C HIS A 26 9.64 -3.84 18.21
N LEU A 27 8.90 -3.06 17.42
CA LEU A 27 9.02 -3.09 15.95
C LEU A 27 9.99 -2.01 15.49
N ASP A 28 11.07 -2.46 14.84
CA ASP A 28 12.04 -1.62 14.17
C ASP A 28 11.89 -1.76 12.65
N LEU A 29 11.79 -0.64 11.95
CA LEU A 29 11.67 -0.61 10.50
C LEU A 29 12.14 0.72 9.94
N THR A 30 12.94 0.67 8.88
CA THR A 30 13.35 1.85 8.11
C THR A 30 12.99 1.69 6.65
N VAL A 31 12.57 2.80 6.03
CA VAL A 31 12.28 2.86 4.59
C VAL A 31 13.03 4.05 4.00
N ASP A 32 13.75 3.79 2.93
CA ASP A 32 14.51 4.83 2.23
C ASP A 32 13.64 5.55 1.18
N PRO A 33 13.99 6.81 0.81
CA PRO A 33 13.28 7.52 -0.24
C PRO A 33 13.28 6.76 -1.57
N GLY A 34 12.11 6.59 -2.18
CA GLY A 34 11.93 5.87 -3.45
C GLY A 34 11.89 4.35 -3.30
N GLU A 35 12.01 3.81 -2.11
CA GLU A 35 11.93 2.37 -1.85
C GLU A 35 10.47 1.90 -1.82
N PHE A 36 10.22 0.75 -2.44
CA PHE A 36 8.94 0.05 -2.34
C PHE A 36 9.10 -1.16 -1.43
N ILE A 37 8.46 -1.16 -0.27
CA ILE A 37 8.44 -2.29 0.65
C ILE A 37 7.07 -2.95 0.72
N SER A 38 7.05 -4.26 0.92
CA SER A 38 5.82 -5.00 1.21
C SER A 38 5.88 -5.61 2.61
N ILE A 39 4.79 -5.54 3.34
CA ILE A 39 4.62 -6.12 4.67
C ILE A 39 3.63 -7.29 4.55
N VAL A 40 4.10 -8.48 4.86
CA VAL A 40 3.29 -9.71 4.88
C VAL A 40 3.27 -10.31 6.29
N GLY A 41 2.23 -11.04 6.62
CA GLY A 41 2.10 -11.67 7.93
C GLY A 41 0.73 -12.32 8.11
N PRO A 42 0.55 -13.17 9.14
CA PRO A 42 -0.71 -13.83 9.42
C PRO A 42 -1.89 -12.85 9.54
N SER A 43 -3.10 -13.34 9.29
CA SER A 43 -4.31 -12.53 9.48
C SER A 43 -4.42 -12.06 10.93
N GLY A 44 -4.74 -10.77 11.12
CA GLY A 44 -4.86 -10.17 12.46
C GLY A 44 -3.56 -9.97 13.23
N CYS A 45 -2.37 -10.15 12.62
CA CYS A 45 -1.09 -9.95 13.32
C CYS A 45 -0.82 -8.48 13.68
N GLY A 46 -1.37 -7.48 12.94
CA GLY A 46 -1.14 -6.06 13.22
C GLY A 46 -0.71 -5.23 12.02
N LYS A 47 -0.77 -5.76 10.79
CA LYS A 47 -0.36 -5.05 9.56
C LYS A 47 -1.04 -3.69 9.38
N SER A 48 -2.38 -3.66 9.40
CA SER A 48 -3.14 -2.40 9.28
C SER A 48 -2.93 -1.47 10.49
N THR A 49 -2.59 -2.03 11.67
CA THR A 49 -2.19 -1.23 12.83
C THR A 49 -0.89 -0.47 12.55
N ILE A 50 0.10 -1.12 11.94
CA ILE A 50 1.36 -0.48 11.53
C ILE A 50 1.08 0.64 10.53
N LEU A 51 0.25 0.41 9.50
CA LEU A 51 -0.13 1.47 8.56
C LEU A 51 -0.86 2.63 9.25
N SER A 52 -1.74 2.34 10.21
CA SER A 52 -2.44 3.38 10.98
C SER A 52 -1.50 4.20 11.87
N ILE A 53 -0.45 3.58 12.42
CA ILE A 53 0.62 4.30 13.14
C ILE A 53 1.37 5.21 12.17
N LEU A 54 1.79 4.70 11.01
CA LEU A 54 2.49 5.46 9.97
C LEU A 54 1.66 6.64 9.47
N ALA A 55 0.34 6.43 9.29
CA ALA A 55 -0.60 7.46 8.87
C ALA A 55 -0.92 8.51 9.97
N GLY A 56 -0.37 8.35 11.17
CA GLY A 56 -0.65 9.23 12.32
C GLY A 56 -2.07 9.09 12.88
N GLN A 57 -2.80 8.04 12.52
CA GLN A 57 -4.15 7.75 13.05
C GLN A 57 -4.09 7.10 14.43
N LEU A 58 -3.01 6.40 14.73
CA LEU A 58 -2.74 5.79 16.03
C LEU A 58 -1.39 6.30 16.55
N ILE A 59 -1.36 6.64 17.82
CA ILE A 59 -0.14 7.05 18.52
C ILE A 59 0.43 5.77 19.16
N PRO A 60 1.69 5.40 18.88
CA PRO A 60 2.31 4.26 19.53
C PRO A 60 2.37 4.45 21.06
N SER A 61 2.24 3.35 21.81
CA SER A 61 2.34 3.38 23.27
C SER A 61 3.78 3.62 23.73
N GLU A 62 4.74 3.13 22.96
CA GLU A 62 6.18 3.22 23.23
C GLU A 62 6.95 3.32 21.91
N GLY A 63 8.18 3.85 21.95
CA GLY A 63 9.07 3.97 20.81
C GLY A 63 9.02 5.34 20.13
N LYS A 64 9.76 5.47 19.04
CA LYS A 64 9.87 6.71 18.28
C LYS A 64 9.50 6.49 16.81
N LEU A 65 8.56 7.29 16.31
CA LEU A 65 8.16 7.34 14.90
C LEU A 65 8.68 8.63 14.26
N GLU A 66 9.36 8.49 13.15
CA GLU A 66 9.73 9.61 12.28
C GLU A 66 9.21 9.35 10.87
N VAL A 67 8.48 10.31 10.33
CA VAL A 67 7.96 10.30 8.96
C VAL A 67 8.27 11.64 8.31
N ASN A 68 9.08 11.61 7.26
CA ASN A 68 9.60 12.79 6.58
C ASN A 68 8.94 12.93 5.20
N GLY A 69 7.70 13.42 5.14
CA GLY A 69 6.96 13.63 3.91
C GLY A 69 5.45 13.54 4.09
N ASN A 70 4.73 13.88 3.03
CA ASN A 70 3.28 13.80 2.99
C ASN A 70 2.84 12.36 2.69
N ILE A 71 1.86 11.88 3.42
CA ILE A 71 1.33 10.52 3.25
C ILE A 71 0.06 10.55 2.40
N GLY A 72 0.00 9.66 1.41
CA GLY A 72 -1.21 9.23 0.76
C GLY A 72 -1.59 7.84 1.27
N TYR A 73 -2.80 7.68 1.82
CA TYR A 73 -3.24 6.40 2.37
C TYR A 73 -4.41 5.84 1.56
N MET A 74 -4.16 4.72 0.88
CA MET A 74 -5.17 3.94 0.19
C MET A 74 -5.63 2.81 1.11
N LEU A 75 -6.88 2.88 1.51
CA LEU A 75 -7.51 1.89 2.39
C LEU A 75 -7.91 0.62 1.62
N GLN A 76 -8.11 -0.48 2.31
CA GLN A 76 -8.49 -1.78 1.75
C GLN A 76 -9.73 -1.72 0.85
N LYS A 77 -10.76 -0.95 1.24
CA LYS A 77 -11.92 -0.66 0.40
C LYS A 77 -11.72 0.65 -0.34
N ASP A 78 -12.33 0.78 -1.50
CA ASP A 78 -12.24 1.98 -2.33
C ASP A 78 -12.77 3.26 -1.65
N HIS A 79 -13.75 3.13 -0.76
CA HIS A 79 -14.40 4.23 -0.02
C HIS A 79 -14.74 5.44 -0.91
N LEU A 80 -15.20 5.16 -2.14
CA LEU A 80 -15.70 6.21 -3.02
C LEU A 80 -17.04 6.73 -2.51
N LEU A 81 -17.22 8.04 -2.63
CA LEU A 81 -18.45 8.70 -2.26
C LEU A 81 -19.51 8.42 -3.33
N HIS A 82 -20.52 7.63 -3.01
CA HIS A 82 -21.52 7.18 -3.97
C HIS A 82 -22.31 8.30 -4.64
N TRP A 83 -22.48 9.44 -3.97
CA TRP A 83 -23.20 10.63 -4.48
C TRP A 83 -22.33 11.56 -5.32
N ARG A 84 -21.06 11.24 -5.52
CA ARG A 84 -20.13 11.96 -6.40
C ARG A 84 -19.77 11.12 -7.62
N ASN A 85 -19.63 11.78 -8.78
CA ASN A 85 -19.07 11.13 -9.94
C ASN A 85 -17.58 10.80 -9.74
N ILE A 86 -17.01 10.08 -10.69
CA ILE A 86 -15.62 9.59 -10.62
C ILE A 86 -14.63 10.73 -10.58
N ARG A 87 -14.80 11.73 -11.43
CA ARG A 87 -13.98 12.95 -11.43
C ARG A 87 -13.94 13.61 -10.05
N ASN A 88 -15.10 13.86 -9.46
CA ASN A 88 -15.20 14.50 -8.16
C ASN A 88 -14.72 13.62 -7.00
N ASN A 89 -14.78 12.30 -7.12
CA ASN A 89 -14.12 11.38 -6.19
C ASN A 89 -12.60 11.49 -6.27
N ALA A 90 -12.03 11.54 -7.47
CA ALA A 90 -10.60 11.69 -7.68
C ALA A 90 -10.06 13.03 -7.15
N LEU A 91 -10.81 14.12 -7.29
CA LEU A 91 -10.46 15.47 -6.84
C LEU A 91 -10.66 15.69 -5.33
N LEU A 92 -11.30 14.78 -4.60
CA LEU A 92 -11.72 14.97 -3.22
C LEU A 92 -10.58 15.40 -2.28
N GLY A 93 -9.40 14.79 -2.39
CA GLY A 93 -8.25 15.14 -1.57
C GLY A 93 -7.77 16.57 -1.77
N LEU A 94 -7.78 17.04 -3.01
CA LEU A 94 -7.43 18.42 -3.35
C LEU A 94 -8.48 19.42 -2.86
N GLU A 95 -9.76 19.06 -2.94
CA GLU A 95 -10.86 19.87 -2.42
C GLU A 95 -10.72 20.09 -0.92
N ILE A 96 -10.51 19.01 -0.15
CA ILE A 96 -10.33 19.06 1.31
C ILE A 96 -9.11 19.92 1.68
N GLN A 97 -8.01 19.80 0.93
CA GLN A 97 -6.80 20.59 1.15
C GLN A 97 -6.91 22.02 0.62
N LYS A 98 -8.01 22.41 -0.01
CA LYS A 98 -8.20 23.72 -0.68
C LYS A 98 -7.14 24.00 -1.76
N LYS A 99 -6.73 22.94 -2.49
CA LYS A 99 -5.72 22.97 -3.55
C LYS A 99 -6.28 22.68 -4.93
N LEU A 100 -7.57 22.94 -5.16
CA LEU A 100 -8.20 22.85 -6.48
C LEU A 100 -7.75 24.03 -7.36
N THR A 101 -6.56 23.89 -7.93
CA THR A 101 -6.05 24.81 -8.97
C THR A 101 -6.26 24.19 -10.35
N PRO A 102 -6.27 24.98 -11.44
CA PRO A 102 -6.31 24.43 -12.79
C PRO A 102 -5.22 23.38 -13.03
N GLU A 103 -3.97 23.66 -12.63
CA GLU A 103 -2.84 22.73 -12.77
C GLU A 103 -3.08 21.38 -12.07
N ASN A 104 -3.57 21.41 -10.82
CA ASN A 104 -3.84 20.17 -10.07
C ASN A 104 -5.05 19.42 -10.64
N THR A 105 -6.04 20.14 -11.15
CA THR A 105 -7.19 19.54 -11.82
C THR A 105 -6.76 18.86 -13.11
N ASP A 106 -5.98 19.53 -13.95
CA ASP A 106 -5.44 18.96 -15.20
C ASP A 106 -4.57 17.72 -14.93
N TYR A 107 -3.79 17.74 -13.85
CA TYR A 107 -3.02 16.56 -13.42
C TYR A 107 -3.94 15.37 -13.10
N VAL A 108 -5.01 15.57 -12.32
CA VAL A 108 -5.97 14.50 -12.01
C VAL A 108 -6.71 14.02 -13.25
N GLU A 109 -7.08 14.93 -14.15
CA GLU A 109 -7.69 14.58 -15.45
C GLU A 109 -6.74 13.70 -16.28
N SER A 110 -5.45 14.06 -16.32
CA SER A 110 -4.44 13.26 -17.02
C SER A 110 -4.28 11.86 -16.43
N LEU A 111 -4.33 11.73 -15.07
CA LEU A 111 -4.32 10.43 -14.42
C LEU A 111 -5.55 9.59 -14.78
N LEU A 112 -6.76 10.21 -14.80
CA LEU A 112 -7.98 9.50 -15.19
C LEU A 112 -7.88 8.98 -16.64
N ASP A 113 -7.35 9.78 -17.54
CA ASP A 113 -7.16 9.39 -18.94
C ASP A 113 -6.10 8.30 -19.08
N GLN A 114 -4.94 8.45 -18.42
CA GLN A 114 -3.84 7.51 -18.44
C GLN A 114 -4.25 6.13 -17.91
N TYR A 115 -5.14 6.10 -16.90
CA TYR A 115 -5.58 4.85 -16.26
C TYR A 115 -6.90 4.30 -16.82
N GLY A 116 -7.27 4.73 -18.03
CA GLY A 116 -8.41 4.19 -18.78
C GLY A 116 -9.77 4.54 -18.16
N LEU A 117 -9.84 5.67 -17.46
CA LEU A 117 -11.07 6.16 -16.83
C LEU A 117 -11.60 7.44 -17.47
N GLY A 118 -11.00 7.89 -18.59
CA GLY A 118 -11.37 9.10 -19.28
C GLY A 118 -12.84 9.18 -19.66
N ASP A 119 -13.39 8.10 -20.24
CA ASP A 119 -14.79 8.02 -20.65
C ASP A 119 -15.77 7.86 -19.47
N PHE A 120 -15.24 7.60 -18.26
CA PHE A 120 -16.03 7.32 -17.07
C PHE A 120 -16.05 8.47 -16.06
N LYS A 121 -15.47 9.62 -16.38
CA LYS A 121 -15.32 10.78 -15.46
C LYS A 121 -16.65 11.22 -14.86
N GLU A 122 -17.72 11.23 -15.65
CA GLU A 122 -19.06 11.64 -15.21
C GLU A 122 -19.91 10.48 -14.66
N HIS A 123 -19.39 9.25 -14.70
CA HIS A 123 -20.07 8.09 -14.10
C HIS A 123 -19.97 8.11 -12.58
N PHE A 124 -20.82 7.31 -11.94
CA PHE A 124 -20.85 7.14 -10.48
C PHE A 124 -20.23 5.79 -10.09
N PRO A 125 -19.76 5.62 -8.83
CA PRO A 125 -19.09 4.40 -8.39
C PRO A 125 -19.83 3.09 -8.66
N TRP A 126 -21.16 3.09 -8.57
CA TRP A 126 -21.96 1.88 -8.83
C TRP A 126 -22.00 1.46 -10.31
N GLN A 127 -21.59 2.31 -11.22
CA GLN A 127 -21.53 2.02 -12.66
C GLN A 127 -20.18 1.40 -13.07
N LEU A 128 -19.21 1.32 -12.14
CA LEU A 128 -17.86 0.86 -12.38
C LEU A 128 -17.64 -0.57 -11.88
N SER A 129 -16.74 -1.31 -12.55
CA SER A 129 -16.22 -2.57 -12.05
C SER A 129 -15.38 -2.37 -10.77
N GLY A 130 -15.13 -3.45 -10.02
CA GLY A 130 -14.27 -3.39 -8.82
C GLY A 130 -12.88 -2.83 -9.13
N GLY A 131 -12.24 -3.30 -10.20
CA GLY A 131 -10.93 -2.81 -10.62
C GLY A 131 -10.92 -1.34 -11.02
N MET A 132 -11.96 -0.87 -11.70
CA MET A 132 -12.10 0.57 -12.03
C MET A 132 -12.23 1.40 -10.75
N ARG A 133 -13.02 0.97 -9.77
CA ARG A 133 -13.13 1.69 -8.50
C ARG A 133 -11.80 1.74 -7.74
N GLN A 134 -11.03 0.66 -7.75
CA GLN A 134 -9.69 0.64 -7.13
C GLN A 134 -8.74 1.63 -7.82
N ARG A 135 -8.77 1.73 -9.15
CA ARG A 135 -7.98 2.74 -9.87
C ARG A 135 -8.40 4.17 -9.49
N VAL A 136 -9.70 4.45 -9.36
CA VAL A 136 -10.16 5.76 -8.87
C VAL A 136 -9.65 6.06 -7.47
N ALA A 137 -9.68 5.08 -6.56
CA ALA A 137 -9.17 5.24 -5.20
C ALA A 137 -7.66 5.53 -5.19
N LEU A 138 -6.89 4.86 -6.06
CA LEU A 138 -5.47 5.16 -6.24
C LEU A 138 -5.26 6.57 -6.79
N ILE A 139 -5.98 6.96 -7.86
CA ILE A 139 -5.87 8.31 -8.44
C ILE A 139 -6.20 9.37 -7.40
N ARG A 140 -7.25 9.19 -6.60
CA ARG A 140 -7.59 10.07 -5.48
C ARG A 140 -6.43 10.21 -4.49
N THR A 141 -5.72 9.12 -4.23
CA THR A 141 -4.56 9.12 -3.33
C THR A 141 -3.36 9.81 -3.98
N LEU A 142 -3.11 9.59 -5.27
CA LEU A 142 -2.02 10.23 -6.03
C LEU A 142 -2.28 11.72 -6.30
N ALA A 143 -3.55 12.14 -6.39
CA ALA A 143 -3.96 13.51 -6.68
C ALA A 143 -3.30 14.55 -5.76
N VAL A 144 -3.07 14.21 -4.51
CA VAL A 144 -2.42 15.09 -3.54
C VAL A 144 -0.88 15.05 -3.60
N ARG A 145 -0.32 14.36 -4.58
CA ARG A 145 1.14 14.20 -4.83
C ARG A 145 1.91 13.81 -3.56
N PRO A 146 1.57 12.69 -2.91
CA PRO A 146 2.23 12.30 -1.67
C PRO A 146 3.69 11.89 -1.94
N ASP A 147 4.52 12.00 -0.90
CA ASP A 147 5.90 11.51 -0.89
C ASP A 147 5.95 10.02 -0.56
N ILE A 148 5.02 9.58 0.27
CA ILE A 148 4.89 8.21 0.78
C ILE A 148 3.48 7.69 0.50
N LEU A 149 3.39 6.51 -0.10
CA LEU A 149 2.13 5.81 -0.33
C LEU A 149 1.98 4.65 0.65
N LEU A 150 0.91 4.64 1.42
CA LEU A 150 0.49 3.52 2.23
C LEU A 150 -0.66 2.80 1.52
N LEU A 151 -0.51 1.50 1.27
CA LEU A 151 -1.45 0.67 0.52
C LEU A 151 -1.88 -0.50 1.40
N ASP A 152 -3.12 -0.48 1.89
CA ASP A 152 -3.67 -1.53 2.75
C ASP A 152 -4.51 -2.51 1.92
N GLU A 153 -3.92 -3.65 1.59
CA GLU A 153 -4.55 -4.73 0.79
C GLU A 153 -5.32 -4.22 -0.45
N PRO A 154 -4.70 -3.37 -1.31
CA PRO A 154 -5.41 -2.62 -2.34
C PRO A 154 -6.11 -3.50 -3.39
N PHE A 155 -5.73 -4.78 -3.49
CA PHE A 155 -6.23 -5.69 -4.53
C PHE A 155 -7.10 -6.81 -3.96
N SER A 156 -7.32 -6.88 -2.65
CA SER A 156 -7.98 -8.02 -1.98
C SER A 156 -9.44 -8.24 -2.39
N ALA A 157 -10.13 -7.17 -2.80
CA ALA A 157 -11.53 -7.22 -3.23
C ALA A 157 -11.74 -7.60 -4.70
N LEU A 158 -10.65 -7.85 -5.45
CA LEU A 158 -10.69 -8.16 -6.88
C LEU A 158 -10.64 -9.67 -7.13
N ASP A 159 -11.32 -10.13 -8.19
CA ASP A 159 -11.11 -11.47 -8.72
C ASP A 159 -9.67 -11.65 -9.23
N TYR A 160 -9.24 -12.90 -9.39
CA TYR A 160 -7.83 -13.21 -9.68
C TYR A 160 -7.31 -12.55 -10.96
N GLN A 161 -8.08 -12.56 -12.06
CA GLN A 161 -7.62 -11.99 -13.34
C GLN A 161 -7.54 -10.47 -13.27
N THR A 162 -8.58 -9.83 -12.75
CA THR A 162 -8.61 -8.38 -12.54
C THR A 162 -7.49 -7.94 -11.59
N ARG A 163 -7.21 -8.71 -10.54
CA ARG A 163 -6.13 -8.46 -9.60
C ARG A 163 -4.77 -8.43 -10.29
N LEU A 164 -4.47 -9.42 -11.15
CA LEU A 164 -3.21 -9.47 -11.91
C LEU A 164 -3.04 -8.23 -12.77
N THR A 165 -4.07 -7.88 -13.54
CA THR A 165 -4.02 -6.71 -14.44
C THR A 165 -3.86 -5.42 -13.66
N VAL A 166 -4.67 -5.20 -12.62
CA VAL A 166 -4.64 -3.96 -11.83
C VAL A 166 -3.34 -3.83 -11.03
N SER A 167 -2.81 -4.94 -10.46
CA SER A 167 -1.53 -4.89 -9.76
C SER A 167 -0.36 -4.60 -10.70
N ASP A 168 -0.41 -5.10 -11.94
CA ASP A 168 0.60 -4.81 -12.97
C ASP A 168 0.58 -3.33 -13.38
N GLU A 169 -0.60 -2.79 -13.65
CA GLU A 169 -0.79 -1.39 -13.97
C GLU A 169 -0.32 -0.48 -12.82
N ILE A 170 -0.81 -0.73 -11.60
CA ILE A 170 -0.48 0.08 -10.42
C ILE A 170 1.01 -0.01 -10.07
N GLY A 171 1.58 -1.22 -10.11
CA GLY A 171 3.00 -1.41 -9.85
C GLY A 171 3.89 -0.67 -10.85
N SER A 172 3.52 -0.71 -12.13
CA SER A 172 4.23 0.03 -13.18
C SER A 172 4.18 1.54 -12.94
N ILE A 173 3.03 2.07 -12.54
CA ILE A 173 2.84 3.47 -12.19
C ILE A 173 3.74 3.90 -11.03
N LEU A 174 3.70 3.15 -9.93
CA LEU A 174 4.43 3.50 -8.71
C LEU A 174 5.95 3.49 -8.95
N ARG A 175 6.44 2.56 -9.78
CA ARG A 175 7.84 2.52 -10.19
C ARG A 175 8.24 3.68 -11.09
N GLN A 176 7.39 4.07 -12.06
CA GLN A 176 7.66 5.23 -12.94
C GLN A 176 7.73 6.54 -12.14
N GLU A 177 6.84 6.72 -11.19
CA GLU A 177 6.78 7.89 -10.32
C GLU A 177 7.88 7.92 -9.25
N LYS A 178 8.66 6.82 -9.09
CA LYS A 178 9.71 6.66 -8.06
C LYS A 178 9.22 7.06 -6.67
N LYS A 179 7.97 6.73 -6.36
CA LYS A 179 7.37 7.01 -5.06
C LYS A 179 7.83 5.99 -4.03
N THR A 180 8.02 6.45 -2.80
CA THR A 180 8.15 5.54 -1.67
C THR A 180 6.79 4.90 -1.42
N ALA A 181 6.74 3.57 -1.33
CA ALA A 181 5.50 2.84 -1.11
C ALA A 181 5.65 1.77 -0.03
N ILE A 182 4.63 1.65 0.80
CA ILE A 182 4.50 0.61 1.81
C ILE A 182 3.20 -0.14 1.55
N LEU A 183 3.32 -1.36 1.06
CA LEU A 183 2.20 -2.23 0.73
C LEU A 183 1.98 -3.24 1.85
N VAL A 184 0.79 -3.32 2.38
CA VAL A 184 0.33 -4.45 3.19
C VAL A 184 -0.48 -5.37 2.29
N THR A 185 -0.10 -6.64 2.26
CA THR A 185 -0.83 -7.68 1.51
C THR A 185 -0.73 -9.03 2.21
N HIS A 186 -1.67 -9.91 1.93
CA HIS A 186 -1.60 -11.33 2.30
C HIS A 186 -1.18 -12.21 1.11
N ASP A 187 -0.99 -11.63 -0.07
CA ASP A 187 -0.53 -12.34 -1.28
C ASP A 187 0.99 -12.19 -1.43
N ILE A 188 1.71 -13.31 -1.24
CA ILE A 188 3.18 -13.37 -1.36
C ILE A 188 3.62 -13.00 -2.77
N SER A 189 2.83 -13.38 -3.78
CA SER A 189 3.16 -13.11 -5.17
C SER A 189 3.09 -11.61 -5.48
N GLU A 190 2.11 -10.90 -4.92
CA GLU A 190 2.06 -9.43 -5.00
C GLU A 190 3.27 -8.81 -4.32
N ALA A 191 3.58 -9.26 -3.10
CA ALA A 191 4.69 -8.73 -2.33
C ALA A 191 6.02 -8.83 -3.08
N ILE A 192 6.34 -10.00 -3.66
CA ILE A 192 7.58 -10.22 -4.42
C ILE A 192 7.58 -9.42 -5.73
N SER A 193 6.44 -9.37 -6.43
CA SER A 193 6.37 -8.73 -7.75
C SER A 193 6.51 -7.22 -7.70
N LEU A 194 6.13 -6.60 -6.58
CA LEU A 194 6.02 -5.14 -6.44
C LEU A 194 7.18 -4.53 -5.65
N ALA A 195 7.74 -5.24 -4.67
CA ALA A 195 8.60 -4.62 -3.68
C ALA A 195 10.09 -4.88 -3.90
N ASP A 196 10.91 -3.93 -3.42
CA ASP A 196 12.36 -4.07 -3.30
C ASP A 196 12.73 -4.91 -2.06
N LYS A 197 11.86 -4.89 -1.02
CA LYS A 197 11.99 -5.68 0.20
C LYS A 197 10.64 -6.23 0.65
N VAL A 198 10.61 -7.48 1.07
CA VAL A 198 9.45 -8.08 1.73
C VAL A 198 9.76 -8.29 3.21
N ILE A 199 8.93 -7.70 4.07
CA ILE A 199 9.02 -7.76 5.52
C ILE A 199 8.00 -8.76 6.01
N VAL A 200 8.45 -9.82 6.65
CA VAL A 200 7.61 -10.85 7.24
C VAL A 200 7.40 -10.55 8.71
N LEU A 201 6.15 -10.47 9.14
CA LEU A 201 5.78 -10.25 10.54
C LEU A 201 5.47 -11.56 11.26
N THR A 202 5.69 -11.55 12.57
CA THR A 202 5.25 -12.61 13.49
C THR A 202 3.73 -12.64 13.65
N LYS A 203 3.20 -13.67 14.33
CA LYS A 203 1.86 -13.61 14.94
C LYS A 203 1.81 -12.46 15.94
N ARG A 204 0.59 -12.04 16.26
CA ARG A 204 0.31 -10.99 17.25
C ARG A 204 0.92 -11.30 18.63
N PRO A 205 1.59 -10.34 19.28
CA PRO A 205 1.89 -8.99 18.79
C PRO A 205 2.88 -9.00 17.62
N ALA A 206 2.64 -8.12 16.62
CA ALA A 206 3.49 -8.03 15.45
C ALA A 206 4.88 -7.52 15.81
N THR A 207 5.90 -8.23 15.36
CA THR A 207 7.29 -7.77 15.30
C THR A 207 7.87 -8.21 13.95
N VAL A 208 8.98 -7.62 13.53
CA VAL A 208 9.67 -8.06 12.30
C VAL A 208 10.30 -9.43 12.56
N LYS A 209 9.86 -10.45 11.81
CA LYS A 209 10.43 -11.80 11.88
C LYS A 209 11.66 -11.93 11.01
N THR A 210 11.57 -11.47 9.76
CA THR A 210 12.67 -11.46 8.80
C THR A 210 12.39 -10.47 7.66
N ILE A 211 13.44 -10.07 6.95
CA ILE A 211 13.36 -9.17 5.81
C ILE A 211 14.04 -9.86 4.62
N PHE A 212 13.34 -9.94 3.50
CA PHE A 212 13.86 -10.46 2.25
C PHE A 212 14.11 -9.31 1.27
N PRO A 213 15.37 -8.94 0.98
CA PRO A 213 15.66 -8.10 -0.18
C PRO A 213 15.30 -8.87 -1.44
N ILE A 214 14.52 -8.27 -2.34
CA ILE A 214 14.09 -8.90 -3.58
C ILE A 214 14.98 -8.43 -4.72
N GLN A 215 15.67 -9.37 -5.33
CA GLN A 215 16.53 -9.13 -6.48
C GLN A 215 16.17 -10.14 -7.56
N LEU A 216 15.53 -9.68 -8.63
CA LEU A 216 15.16 -10.50 -9.77
C LEU A 216 16.13 -10.22 -10.91
N SER A 217 16.57 -11.27 -11.61
CA SER A 217 17.53 -11.17 -12.73
C SER A 217 16.95 -10.48 -13.97
N ILE A 218 15.64 -10.31 -14.03
CA ILE A 218 14.94 -9.52 -15.04
C ILE A 218 14.98 -8.03 -14.65
N GLY A 219 15.58 -7.18 -15.48
CA GLY A 219 15.73 -5.73 -15.21
C GLY A 219 14.41 -4.98 -14.94
N ASN A 220 14.18 -3.83 -15.57
CA ASN A 220 12.89 -3.12 -15.46
C ASN A 220 11.76 -4.03 -15.94
N HIS A 221 11.00 -4.56 -15.01
CA HIS A 221 9.94 -5.54 -15.26
C HIS A 221 8.60 -5.03 -14.72
N THR A 222 7.52 -5.49 -15.35
CA THR A 222 6.18 -5.35 -14.76
C THR A 222 6.01 -6.40 -13.66
N PRO A 223 5.07 -6.21 -12.71
CA PRO A 223 4.73 -7.22 -11.71
C PRO A 223 4.38 -8.60 -12.32
N MET A 224 3.80 -8.62 -13.52
CA MET A 224 3.50 -9.86 -14.22
C MET A 224 4.79 -10.55 -14.69
N GLN A 225 5.70 -9.81 -15.29
CA GLN A 225 7.00 -10.34 -15.72
C GLN A 225 7.85 -10.79 -14.53
N ALA A 226 7.76 -10.10 -13.38
CA ALA A 226 8.47 -10.50 -12.16
C ALA A 226 8.20 -11.96 -11.79
N ARG A 227 7.00 -12.46 -12.01
CA ARG A 227 6.59 -13.84 -11.70
C ARG A 227 7.26 -14.90 -12.61
N GLU A 228 7.80 -14.47 -13.74
CA GLU A 228 8.52 -15.35 -14.67
C GLU A 228 10.02 -15.46 -14.33
N ALA A 229 10.51 -14.63 -13.40
CA ALA A 229 11.90 -14.66 -12.98
C ALA A 229 12.26 -16.00 -12.32
N PRO A 230 13.43 -16.56 -12.61
CA PRO A 230 13.87 -17.84 -12.03
C PRO A 230 13.87 -17.82 -10.49
N GLU A 231 14.26 -16.70 -9.89
CA GLU A 231 14.37 -16.51 -8.43
C GLU A 231 13.02 -16.37 -7.74
N PHE A 232 11.95 -16.06 -8.48
CA PHE A 232 10.63 -15.80 -7.92
C PHE A 232 10.12 -16.96 -7.05
N LYS A 233 10.27 -18.19 -7.55
CA LYS A 233 9.84 -19.40 -6.84
C LYS A 233 10.60 -19.60 -5.53
N ASP A 234 11.88 -19.28 -5.51
CA ASP A 234 12.73 -19.45 -4.33
C ASP A 234 12.33 -18.43 -3.25
N TYR A 235 12.10 -17.16 -3.62
CA TYR A 235 11.55 -16.16 -2.70
C TYR A 235 10.17 -16.55 -2.20
N PHE A 236 9.29 -17.02 -3.08
CA PHE A 236 7.95 -17.46 -2.68
C PHE A 236 8.01 -18.57 -1.63
N ASN A 237 8.80 -19.61 -1.88
CA ASN A 237 8.95 -20.74 -0.96
C ASN A 237 9.58 -20.31 0.38
N ALA A 238 10.58 -19.43 0.34
CA ALA A 238 11.24 -18.93 1.55
C ALA A 238 10.27 -18.10 2.40
N ILE A 239 9.54 -17.18 1.80
CA ILE A 239 8.56 -16.33 2.49
C ILE A 239 7.40 -17.18 3.01
N TRP A 240 6.89 -18.12 2.19
CA TRP A 240 5.83 -19.05 2.60
C TRP A 240 6.23 -19.84 3.85
N LYS A 241 7.45 -20.38 3.89
CA LYS A 241 7.98 -21.11 5.03
C LYS A 241 8.05 -20.26 6.30
N GLU A 242 8.36 -18.97 6.18
CA GLU A 242 8.37 -18.06 7.32
C GLU A 242 6.96 -17.69 7.80
N LEU A 243 5.97 -17.66 6.89
CA LEU A 243 4.57 -17.42 7.21
C LEU A 243 3.87 -18.68 7.70
N ASP A 244 4.35 -19.86 7.29
CA ASP A 244 3.76 -21.15 7.64
C ASP A 244 4.06 -21.42 9.11
N VAL A 245 3.17 -20.90 9.91
CA VAL A 245 3.17 -21.13 11.35
C VAL A 245 2.57 -22.51 11.54
N HIS A 246 3.42 -23.47 11.83
CA HIS A 246 3.02 -24.80 12.22
C HIS A 246 1.73 -24.76 13.03
N VAL A 247 0.71 -25.42 12.50
CA VAL A 247 -0.52 -25.75 13.19
C VAL A 247 -0.18 -26.62 14.39
#